data_acdc19d2279dc5bd4fd0a3abe58dbc82
#
_entry.id   acdc19d2279dc5bd4fd0a3abe58dbc82
#
_cell.length_a   1.000
_cell.length_b   1.000
_cell.length_c   1.000
_cell.angle_alpha   90.00
_cell.angle_beta   90.00
_cell.angle_gamma   90.00
#
_symmetry.space_group_name_H-M   'P 1'
#
loop_
_entity.id
_entity.type
_entity.pdbx_description
1 polymer ?
#
loop_
_entity_poly.entity_id
_entity_poly.type
_entity_poly.pdbx_seq_one_letter_code
_entity_poly.pdbx_strand_id
1 'polypeptide(L)'
;MVRRSFWAWGNEDDEPTANQMKMAAVELSARYKISLEPVMPPTASGLSLRKPRITPPSALANICASEDHDRAVHTYGRSFRDRIRAFNLDFPNPPDVVARPRNEQEVEAVLEWCASSGYAAIPFGGGSSTVAGFEPPDGYDGVVTVDLEKLGQVLEIDDVSRSARIQGGVYGPALESQLRPHGFTMRHYPQSFEFSTLGGWIATRSGGHYATNQTHIDDMVESVRMVAPAGIWESRRLPGSGAGPSPDRIAIGSEGILGIITEAWMKIQARPVFRASAGVTFPTFAAGADAARQVVQTKLWPGNCRLLAPVEAAAAAGMDGHPALLLLGFESAEVPQDEFIQHAVRIARDAGGTISDADIKISDSSGSRTQGETGRQGAVGAWRDSFLNAPYMKNHQAGLGFVTETMETAVTWDRWPELDRTVRAALQDALNRVCGGGTVSCRFTHVYTDGPAPYFTFEGMGRLGAELEMYAEIKQAASDAIMAAGGTITHHHAVGRLHRPWYDQQRPDLFAQSLKAVKSVLDPNGVLNPGLLIDV
;
A
#
# COMPACT_ATOMS: atom_id res chain seq x y z
N MET A 1 14.53 -14.53 16.85
CA MET A 1 13.62 -14.01 15.81
C MET A 1 13.65 -12.51 15.90
N VAL A 2 13.77 -11.81 14.78
CA VAL A 2 13.68 -10.35 14.73
C VAL A 2 12.24 -9.96 15.02
N ARG A 3 12.02 -9.08 16.03
CA ARG A 3 10.66 -8.64 16.43
C ARG A 3 10.22 -7.45 15.57
N ARG A 4 8.94 -7.40 15.21
CA ARG A 4 8.34 -6.24 14.56
C ARG A 4 8.33 -5.04 15.51
N SER A 5 8.67 -3.87 15.00
CA SER A 5 8.47 -2.63 15.75
C SER A 5 6.98 -2.35 15.93
N PHE A 6 6.58 -1.93 17.13
CA PHE A 6 5.18 -1.59 17.42
C PHE A 6 4.82 -0.16 16.93
N TRP A 7 5.81 0.68 16.61
CA TRP A 7 5.57 2.06 16.17
C TRP A 7 6.22 2.40 14.81
N ALA A 8 7.44 1.89 14.55
CA ALA A 8 8.20 2.21 13.34
C ALA A 8 7.85 1.27 12.17
N TRP A 9 8.17 1.69 10.97
CA TRP A 9 8.22 0.81 9.82
C TRP A 9 9.42 -0.13 9.96
N GLY A 10 9.22 -1.42 9.77
CA GLY A 10 10.26 -2.43 9.90
C GLY A 10 10.20 -3.21 11.22
N ASN A 11 11.34 -3.70 11.62
CA ASN A 11 11.54 -4.44 12.86
C ASN A 11 12.16 -3.54 13.93
N GLU A 12 12.33 -4.03 15.15
CA GLU A 12 13.00 -3.28 16.23
C GLU A 12 14.44 -2.87 15.84
N ASP A 13 15.15 -3.70 15.07
CA ASP A 13 16.50 -3.40 14.59
C ASP A 13 16.54 -2.29 13.51
N ASP A 14 15.39 -1.99 12.89
CA ASP A 14 15.23 -0.92 11.89
C ASP A 14 14.80 0.42 12.53
N GLU A 15 14.59 0.46 13.84
CA GLU A 15 14.24 1.68 14.54
C GLU A 15 15.41 2.68 14.52
N PRO A 16 15.14 3.99 14.40
CA PRO A 16 16.20 4.97 14.34
C PRO A 16 16.96 5.07 15.66
N THR A 17 18.26 5.09 15.57
CA THR A 17 19.14 5.35 16.69
C THR A 17 19.03 6.82 17.15
N ALA A 18 19.44 7.11 18.38
CA ALA A 18 19.49 8.47 18.91
C ALA A 18 20.32 9.42 18.01
N ASN A 19 21.39 8.91 17.38
CA ASN A 19 22.19 9.69 16.44
C ASN A 19 21.42 10.03 15.16
N GLN A 20 20.68 9.08 14.59
CA GLN A 20 19.85 9.31 13.40
C GLN A 20 18.73 10.32 13.69
N MET A 21 18.09 10.23 14.85
CA MET A 21 17.09 11.22 15.28
C MET A 21 17.68 12.62 15.40
N LYS A 22 18.89 12.77 15.99
CA LYS A 22 19.59 14.06 16.07
C LYS A 22 19.98 14.59 14.69
N MET A 23 20.42 13.72 13.78
CA MET A 23 20.74 14.13 12.41
C MET A 23 19.50 14.65 11.67
N ALA A 24 18.37 13.94 11.79
CA ALA A 24 17.10 14.38 11.21
C ALA A 24 16.64 15.75 11.80
N ALA A 25 16.84 15.94 13.12
CA ALA A 25 16.55 17.22 13.76
C ALA A 25 17.44 18.35 13.22
N VAL A 26 18.73 18.10 12.99
CA VAL A 26 19.66 19.09 12.40
C VAL A 26 19.24 19.44 10.97
N GLU A 27 18.90 18.45 10.16
CA GLU A 27 18.46 18.65 8.78
C GLU A 27 17.17 19.48 8.70
N LEU A 28 16.16 19.11 9.48
CA LEU A 28 14.90 19.85 9.53
C LEU A 28 15.07 21.25 10.15
N SER A 29 15.94 21.40 11.16
CA SER A 29 16.29 22.71 11.74
C SER A 29 16.87 23.66 10.69
N ALA A 30 17.77 23.15 9.86
CA ALA A 30 18.37 23.94 8.77
C ALA A 30 17.33 24.29 7.69
N ARG A 31 16.51 23.30 7.28
CA ARG A 31 15.47 23.49 6.25
C ARG A 31 14.41 24.52 6.65
N TYR A 32 13.95 24.46 7.91
CA TYR A 32 12.86 25.32 8.40
C TYR A 32 13.36 26.53 9.22
N LYS A 33 14.68 26.66 9.42
CA LYS A 33 15.31 27.77 10.17
C LYS A 33 14.79 27.89 11.61
N ILE A 34 14.61 26.78 12.28
CA ILE A 34 14.17 26.66 13.68
C ILE A 34 15.11 25.73 14.44
N SER A 35 15.08 25.77 15.77
CA SER A 35 15.82 24.82 16.60
C SER A 35 14.90 23.67 16.99
N LEU A 36 15.31 22.44 16.71
CA LEU A 36 14.57 21.22 17.02
C LEU A 36 15.39 20.32 17.96
N GLU A 37 14.73 19.86 19.01
CA GLU A 37 15.24 18.80 19.88
C GLU A 37 14.34 17.57 19.70
N PRO A 38 14.90 16.41 19.28
CA PRO A 38 14.08 15.23 19.03
C PRO A 38 13.61 14.58 20.34
N VAL A 39 12.34 14.19 20.39
CA VAL A 39 11.86 13.24 21.39
C VAL A 39 12.40 11.85 21.01
N MET A 40 13.00 11.16 21.99
CA MET A 40 13.57 9.83 21.74
C MET A 40 12.48 8.77 21.56
N PRO A 41 12.72 7.76 20.69
CA PRO A 41 11.77 6.69 20.47
C PRO A 41 11.39 5.96 21.76
N PRO A 42 10.12 5.54 21.88
CA PRO A 42 9.69 4.70 22.99
C PRO A 42 10.33 3.31 22.91
N THR A 43 10.50 2.66 24.04
CA THR A 43 11.01 1.30 24.12
C THR A 43 9.87 0.32 24.45
N ALA A 44 10.02 -0.94 24.09
CA ALA A 44 9.05 -1.99 24.45
C ALA A 44 8.83 -2.12 25.98
N SER A 45 9.85 -1.79 26.79
CA SER A 45 9.72 -1.76 28.25
C SER A 45 8.84 -0.62 28.78
N GLY A 46 8.58 0.40 27.98
CA GLY A 46 7.66 1.50 28.30
C GLY A 46 6.19 1.17 28.00
N LEU A 47 5.90 0.08 27.30
CA LEU A 47 4.53 -0.34 27.02
C LEU A 47 3.80 -0.73 28.32
N SER A 48 2.62 -0.17 28.50
CA SER A 48 1.71 -0.52 29.60
C SER A 48 0.28 -0.47 29.06
N LEU A 49 -0.15 -1.58 28.47
CA LEU A 49 -1.48 -1.68 27.89
C LEU A 49 -2.51 -2.09 28.95
N ARG A 50 -3.79 -1.76 28.72
CA ARG A 50 -4.88 -2.34 29.52
C ARG A 50 -4.79 -3.88 29.52
N LYS A 51 -5.15 -4.51 30.62
CA LYS A 51 -5.22 -5.98 30.66
C LYS A 51 -6.20 -6.53 29.64
N PRO A 52 -5.93 -7.71 29.05
CA PRO A 52 -6.92 -8.41 28.24
C PRO A 52 -8.23 -8.61 29.01
N ARG A 53 -9.36 -8.38 28.33
CA ARG A 53 -10.72 -8.55 28.90
C ARG A 53 -11.22 -9.99 28.74
N ILE A 54 -10.65 -10.73 27.81
CA ILE A 54 -11.08 -12.08 27.45
C ILE A 54 -9.93 -13.07 27.54
N THR A 55 -10.28 -14.34 27.73
CA THR A 55 -9.34 -15.47 27.76
C THR A 55 -9.72 -16.46 26.66
N PRO A 56 -8.78 -16.91 25.82
CA PRO A 56 -9.08 -17.88 24.79
C PRO A 56 -9.51 -19.24 25.38
N PRO A 57 -10.43 -19.96 24.72
CA PRO A 57 -10.76 -21.33 25.07
C PRO A 57 -9.51 -22.21 25.08
N SER A 58 -9.50 -23.26 25.92
CA SER A 58 -8.34 -24.16 26.04
C SER A 58 -7.91 -24.77 24.70
N ALA A 59 -8.85 -25.03 23.82
CA ALA A 59 -8.60 -25.58 22.46
C ALA A 59 -7.83 -24.60 21.57
N LEU A 60 -7.94 -23.28 21.79
CA LEU A 60 -7.28 -22.22 21.02
C LEU A 60 -6.07 -21.61 21.73
N ALA A 61 -5.84 -21.97 23.01
CA ALA A 61 -4.81 -21.34 23.84
C ALA A 61 -3.40 -21.43 23.22
N ASN A 62 -3.11 -22.49 22.48
CA ASN A 62 -1.80 -22.74 21.86
C ASN A 62 -1.51 -21.92 20.60
N ILE A 63 -2.52 -21.24 20.04
CA ILE A 63 -2.38 -20.34 18.89
C ILE A 63 -2.64 -18.87 19.27
N CYS A 64 -2.94 -18.59 20.54
CA CYS A 64 -3.28 -17.26 21.03
C CYS A 64 -2.17 -16.68 21.91
N ALA A 65 -1.92 -15.38 21.76
CA ALA A 65 -1.00 -14.60 22.57
C ALA A 65 -1.70 -13.35 23.11
N SER A 66 -1.24 -12.83 24.24
CA SER A 66 -1.80 -11.64 24.89
C SER A 66 -0.75 -10.74 25.55
N GLU A 67 0.52 -10.90 25.18
CA GLU A 67 1.60 -10.03 25.65
C GLU A 67 1.45 -8.61 25.08
N ASP A 68 1.80 -7.62 25.88
CA ASP A 68 1.59 -6.21 25.54
C ASP A 68 2.27 -5.80 24.24
N HIS A 69 3.50 -6.25 23.97
CA HIS A 69 4.18 -5.94 22.72
C HIS A 69 3.43 -6.50 21.50
N ASP A 70 2.98 -7.75 21.59
CA ASP A 70 2.25 -8.41 20.51
C ASP A 70 0.94 -7.68 20.20
N ARG A 71 0.20 -7.33 21.26
CA ARG A 71 -1.03 -6.54 21.16
C ARG A 71 -0.80 -5.14 20.58
N ALA A 72 0.31 -4.48 20.96
CA ALA A 72 0.67 -3.17 20.42
C ALA A 72 0.98 -3.23 18.91
N VAL A 73 1.75 -4.23 18.46
CA VAL A 73 2.05 -4.47 17.04
C VAL A 73 0.77 -4.65 16.21
N HIS A 74 -0.25 -5.28 16.80
CA HIS A 74 -1.53 -5.59 16.15
C HIS A 74 -2.64 -4.55 16.38
N THR A 75 -2.30 -3.38 16.95
CA THR A 75 -3.27 -2.29 17.16
C THR A 75 -3.33 -1.36 15.96
N TYR A 76 -2.19 -0.92 15.44
CA TYR A 76 -2.10 0.15 14.46
C TYR A 76 -1.39 -0.27 13.18
N GLY A 77 -1.84 0.36 12.08
CA GLY A 77 -1.14 0.33 10.81
C GLY A 77 0.10 1.23 10.77
N ARG A 78 0.35 1.82 9.61
CA ARG A 78 1.54 2.64 9.35
C ARG A 78 1.22 4.00 8.72
N SER A 79 -0.03 4.50 8.89
CA SER A 79 -0.36 5.89 8.57
C SER A 79 0.46 6.84 9.45
N PHE A 80 0.53 8.10 9.08
CA PHE A 80 1.12 9.14 9.93
C PHE A 80 0.46 9.14 11.33
N ARG A 81 -0.89 9.13 11.36
CA ARG A 81 -1.68 9.07 12.59
C ARG A 81 -1.29 7.88 13.46
N ASP A 82 -1.24 6.69 12.88
CA ASP A 82 -0.96 5.45 13.60
C ASP A 82 0.45 5.45 14.18
N ARG A 83 1.44 5.91 13.41
CA ARG A 83 2.84 5.99 13.87
C ARG A 83 3.01 6.98 15.02
N ILE A 84 2.41 8.19 14.94
CA ILE A 84 2.51 9.18 16.01
C ILE A 84 1.82 8.69 17.28
N ARG A 85 0.65 8.05 17.18
CA ARG A 85 -0.03 7.44 18.33
C ARG A 85 0.84 6.37 18.99
N ALA A 86 1.35 5.44 18.20
CA ALA A 86 2.22 4.37 18.70
C ALA A 86 3.54 4.90 19.27
N PHE A 87 4.15 5.92 18.64
CA PHE A 87 5.35 6.59 19.16
C PHE A 87 5.10 7.24 20.52
N ASN A 88 3.91 7.79 20.73
CA ASN A 88 3.51 8.40 22.02
C ASN A 88 2.92 7.37 23.01
N LEU A 89 2.99 6.07 22.74
CA LEU A 89 2.40 4.99 23.55
C LEU A 89 0.89 5.15 23.78
N ASP A 90 0.19 5.80 22.86
CA ASP A 90 -1.26 5.99 22.91
C ASP A 90 -2.00 4.78 22.34
N PHE A 91 -2.33 3.82 23.19
CA PHE A 91 -3.04 2.57 22.86
C PHE A 91 -4.32 2.43 23.69
N PRO A 92 -5.37 3.23 23.48
CA PRO A 92 -6.60 3.19 24.29
C PRO A 92 -7.36 1.88 24.15
N ASN A 93 -7.38 1.29 22.96
CA ASN A 93 -8.11 0.04 22.68
C ASN A 93 -7.26 -0.97 21.88
N PRO A 94 -6.19 -1.55 22.49
CA PRO A 94 -5.44 -2.63 21.85
C PRO A 94 -6.30 -3.90 21.79
N PRO A 95 -6.05 -4.84 20.84
CA PRO A 95 -6.72 -6.13 20.85
C PRO A 95 -6.49 -6.86 22.17
N ASP A 96 -7.44 -7.70 22.56
CA ASP A 96 -7.31 -8.49 23.78
C ASP A 96 -6.40 -9.70 23.56
N VAL A 97 -6.56 -10.32 22.39
CA VAL A 97 -5.85 -11.54 21.99
C VAL A 97 -5.41 -11.43 20.54
N VAL A 98 -4.23 -11.94 20.24
CA VAL A 98 -3.72 -12.19 18.88
C VAL A 98 -3.73 -13.69 18.65
N ALA A 99 -4.56 -14.15 17.71
CA ALA A 99 -4.64 -15.54 17.29
C ALA A 99 -3.84 -15.77 16.00
N ARG A 100 -3.01 -16.82 15.95
CA ARG A 100 -2.18 -17.21 14.80
C ARG A 100 -2.55 -18.61 14.31
N PRO A 101 -3.66 -18.74 13.58
CA PRO A 101 -4.11 -20.02 13.05
C PRO A 101 -3.10 -20.59 12.06
N ARG A 102 -2.92 -21.92 12.09
CA ARG A 102 -1.96 -22.68 11.28
C ARG A 102 -2.63 -23.34 10.05
N ASN A 103 -3.95 -23.35 10.04
CA ASN A 103 -4.80 -23.95 9.00
C ASN A 103 -6.19 -23.30 9.01
N GLU A 104 -7.03 -23.62 8.01
CA GLU A 104 -8.39 -23.07 7.91
C GLU A 104 -9.30 -23.49 9.06
N GLN A 105 -9.17 -24.71 9.56
CA GLN A 105 -9.98 -25.21 10.66
C GLN A 105 -9.75 -24.38 11.94
N GLU A 106 -8.52 -23.93 12.16
CA GLU A 106 -8.22 -23.03 13.27
C GLU A 106 -8.76 -21.61 13.01
N VAL A 107 -8.81 -21.12 11.76
CA VAL A 107 -9.49 -19.87 11.41
C VAL A 107 -10.98 -19.99 11.70
N GLU A 108 -11.64 -21.06 11.25
CA GLU A 108 -13.06 -21.34 11.53
C GLU A 108 -13.34 -21.34 13.03
N ALA A 109 -12.52 -22.06 13.81
CA ALA A 109 -12.69 -22.16 15.26
C ALA A 109 -12.52 -20.80 15.97
N VAL A 110 -11.61 -19.93 15.51
CA VAL A 110 -11.46 -18.57 16.04
C VAL A 110 -12.68 -17.73 15.70
N LEU A 111 -13.18 -17.80 14.45
CA LEU A 111 -14.37 -17.05 14.05
C LEU A 111 -15.64 -17.53 14.77
N GLU A 112 -15.78 -18.85 14.99
CA GLU A 112 -16.89 -19.40 15.77
C GLU A 112 -16.84 -18.91 17.23
N TRP A 113 -15.65 -18.89 17.85
CA TRP A 113 -15.47 -18.32 19.19
C TRP A 113 -15.87 -16.84 19.22
N CYS A 114 -15.42 -16.03 18.27
CA CYS A 114 -15.79 -14.62 18.19
C CYS A 114 -17.30 -14.44 17.98
N ALA A 115 -17.90 -15.16 17.04
CA ALA A 115 -19.32 -15.07 16.72
C ALA A 115 -20.22 -15.49 17.89
N SER A 116 -19.87 -16.60 18.58
CA SER A 116 -20.66 -17.09 19.72
C SER A 116 -20.52 -16.20 20.96
N SER A 117 -19.42 -15.44 21.08
CA SER A 117 -19.14 -14.58 22.23
C SER A 117 -19.43 -13.09 21.99
N GLY A 118 -19.76 -12.70 20.74
CA GLY A 118 -19.95 -11.29 20.36
C GLY A 118 -18.65 -10.48 20.36
N TYR A 119 -17.51 -11.11 20.15
CA TYR A 119 -16.21 -10.44 20.08
C TYR A 119 -15.90 -10.01 18.64
N ALA A 120 -15.25 -8.86 18.48
CA ALA A 120 -14.77 -8.45 17.17
C ALA A 120 -13.58 -9.32 16.71
N ALA A 121 -13.63 -9.81 15.47
CA ALA A 121 -12.55 -10.53 14.81
C ALA A 121 -11.92 -9.63 13.74
N ILE A 122 -10.64 -9.29 13.90
CA ILE A 122 -9.93 -8.37 13.04
C ILE A 122 -8.90 -9.15 12.21
N PRO A 123 -9.11 -9.34 10.89
CA PRO A 123 -8.12 -9.96 10.03
C PRO A 123 -6.84 -9.12 9.95
N PHE A 124 -5.71 -9.78 10.05
CA PHE A 124 -4.40 -9.14 10.01
C PHE A 124 -3.46 -9.89 9.07
N GLY A 125 -2.79 -9.15 8.20
CA GLY A 125 -1.73 -9.67 7.34
C GLY A 125 -0.36 -9.18 7.80
N GLY A 126 0.20 -8.18 7.10
CA GLY A 126 1.52 -7.63 7.44
C GLY A 126 1.50 -6.35 8.29
N GLY A 127 0.35 -5.83 8.65
CA GLY A 127 0.23 -4.60 9.46
C GLY A 127 0.62 -3.32 8.74
N SER A 128 0.61 -3.31 7.41
CA SER A 128 1.09 -2.19 6.59
C SER A 128 0.00 -1.17 6.18
N SER A 129 -1.24 -1.33 6.65
CA SER A 129 -2.32 -0.38 6.37
C SER A 129 -1.95 1.06 6.69
N THR A 130 -2.27 1.98 5.78
CA THR A 130 -2.09 3.43 5.98
C THR A 130 -3.41 4.16 6.21
N VAL A 131 -4.50 3.41 6.43
CA VAL A 131 -5.87 3.93 6.53
C VAL A 131 -6.63 3.41 7.76
N ALA A 132 -5.91 2.91 8.77
CA ALA A 132 -6.48 2.29 9.97
C ALA A 132 -7.43 1.10 9.65
N GLY A 133 -7.05 0.26 8.67
CA GLY A 133 -7.90 -0.81 8.14
C GLY A 133 -8.10 -2.00 9.09
N PHE A 134 -7.34 -2.11 10.17
CA PHE A 134 -7.45 -3.17 11.18
C PHE A 134 -7.36 -2.63 12.62
N GLU A 135 -7.51 -1.31 12.81
CA GLU A 135 -7.58 -0.72 14.16
C GLU A 135 -8.77 -1.32 14.92
N PRO A 136 -8.57 -1.83 16.15
CA PRO A 136 -9.64 -2.41 16.93
C PRO A 136 -10.81 -1.45 17.16
N PRO A 137 -12.06 -1.88 16.92
CA PRO A 137 -13.24 -1.04 17.13
C PRO A 137 -13.57 -0.90 18.62
N ASP A 138 -14.22 0.20 18.96
CA ASP A 138 -14.86 0.37 20.27
C ASP A 138 -16.21 -0.35 20.33
N GLY A 139 -16.73 -0.55 21.55
CA GLY A 139 -18.09 -1.08 21.79
C GLY A 139 -18.19 -2.61 21.79
N TYR A 140 -17.08 -3.34 21.73
CA TYR A 140 -17.03 -4.80 21.86
C TYR A 140 -16.42 -5.22 23.21
N ASP A 141 -16.99 -6.25 23.83
CA ASP A 141 -16.48 -6.80 25.09
C ASP A 141 -15.11 -7.51 24.94
N GLY A 142 -14.78 -7.93 23.72
CA GLY A 142 -13.50 -8.52 23.35
C GLY A 142 -13.13 -8.25 21.92
N VAL A 143 -11.83 -8.18 21.64
CA VAL A 143 -11.27 -8.05 20.29
C VAL A 143 -10.18 -9.09 20.07
N VAL A 144 -10.34 -9.89 19.05
CA VAL A 144 -9.37 -10.89 18.62
C VAL A 144 -8.79 -10.48 17.26
N THR A 145 -7.48 -10.22 17.21
CA THR A 145 -6.80 -10.05 15.92
C THR A 145 -6.38 -11.43 15.41
N VAL A 146 -6.73 -11.71 14.15
CA VAL A 146 -6.45 -13.00 13.48
C VAL A 146 -5.30 -12.79 12.50
N ASP A 147 -4.09 -13.12 12.94
CA ASP A 147 -2.86 -12.95 12.17
C ASP A 147 -2.59 -14.21 11.34
N LEU A 148 -2.55 -14.04 10.03
CA LEU A 148 -2.40 -15.15 9.07
C LEU A 148 -0.95 -15.54 8.78
N GLU A 149 0.04 -15.05 9.52
CA GLU A 149 1.48 -15.29 9.22
C GLU A 149 1.85 -16.78 9.08
N LYS A 150 1.11 -17.70 9.70
CA LYS A 150 1.33 -19.16 9.61
C LYS A 150 0.77 -19.79 8.34
N LEU A 151 -0.09 -19.09 7.61
CA LEU A 151 -0.61 -19.49 6.30
C LEU A 151 0.27 -18.88 5.19
N GLY A 152 1.53 -19.28 5.11
CA GLY A 152 2.58 -18.61 4.33
C GLY A 152 3.17 -19.44 3.19
N GLN A 153 2.43 -20.37 2.60
CA GLN A 153 2.94 -21.30 1.59
C GLN A 153 2.37 -21.06 0.19
N VAL A 154 3.19 -21.30 -0.82
CA VAL A 154 2.74 -21.60 -2.19
C VAL A 154 2.40 -23.09 -2.22
N LEU A 155 1.11 -23.41 -2.34
CA LEU A 155 0.60 -24.77 -2.20
C LEU A 155 0.72 -25.57 -3.49
N GLU A 156 0.56 -24.90 -4.64
CA GLU A 156 0.53 -25.53 -5.94
C GLU A 156 0.98 -24.55 -7.03
N ILE A 157 1.69 -25.05 -8.04
CA ILE A 157 2.07 -24.29 -9.23
C ILE A 157 1.60 -25.03 -10.46
N ASP A 158 0.74 -24.40 -11.24
CA ASP A 158 0.31 -24.85 -12.55
C ASP A 158 1.12 -24.10 -13.61
N ASP A 159 2.14 -24.73 -14.14
CA ASP A 159 3.06 -24.17 -15.13
C ASP A 159 2.41 -24.07 -16.53
N VAL A 160 1.41 -24.89 -16.80
CA VAL A 160 0.66 -24.89 -18.08
C VAL A 160 -0.23 -23.64 -18.17
N SER A 161 -0.99 -23.37 -17.12
CA SER A 161 -1.87 -22.19 -17.05
C SER A 161 -1.16 -20.94 -16.50
N ARG A 162 0.10 -21.09 -16.04
CA ARG A 162 0.90 -20.03 -15.38
C ARG A 162 0.18 -19.42 -14.21
N SER A 163 -0.24 -20.26 -13.27
CA SER A 163 -0.94 -19.86 -12.04
C SER A 163 -0.39 -20.57 -10.83
N ALA A 164 -0.60 -20.02 -9.65
CA ALA A 164 -0.23 -20.65 -8.39
C ALA A 164 -1.34 -20.51 -7.36
N ARG A 165 -1.60 -21.58 -6.58
CA ARG A 165 -2.45 -21.55 -5.39
C ARG A 165 -1.59 -21.18 -4.19
N ILE A 166 -1.93 -20.07 -3.55
CA ILE A 166 -1.09 -19.42 -2.58
C ILE A 166 -1.90 -19.07 -1.34
N GLN A 167 -1.36 -19.32 -0.17
CA GLN A 167 -1.99 -18.96 1.10
C GLN A 167 -1.97 -17.45 1.35
N GLY A 168 -3.03 -16.94 1.99
CA GLY A 168 -3.27 -15.51 2.19
C GLY A 168 -2.27 -14.80 3.12
N GLY A 169 -1.62 -15.52 4.02
CA GLY A 169 -0.64 -14.98 4.97
C GLY A 169 0.79 -14.93 4.44
N VAL A 170 1.06 -15.36 3.19
CA VAL A 170 2.42 -15.30 2.63
C VAL A 170 2.87 -13.85 2.41
N TYR A 171 4.03 -13.51 2.95
CA TYR A 171 4.67 -12.21 2.71
C TYR A 171 5.34 -12.14 1.34
N GLY A 172 5.42 -10.95 0.76
CA GLY A 172 5.99 -10.74 -0.57
C GLY A 172 7.35 -11.40 -0.81
N PRO A 173 8.37 -11.18 0.03
CA PRO A 173 9.67 -11.85 -0.13
C PRO A 173 9.60 -13.37 -0.07
N ALA A 174 8.80 -13.93 0.84
CA ALA A 174 8.60 -15.36 0.98
C ALA A 174 7.89 -15.95 -0.23
N LEU A 175 6.87 -15.26 -0.76
CA LEU A 175 6.16 -15.64 -1.99
C LEU A 175 7.11 -15.73 -3.18
N GLU A 176 7.86 -14.66 -3.44
CA GLU A 176 8.81 -14.63 -4.56
C GLU A 176 9.95 -15.65 -4.40
N SER A 177 10.40 -15.93 -3.17
CA SER A 177 11.42 -16.94 -2.90
C SER A 177 10.93 -18.36 -3.21
N GLN A 178 9.65 -18.64 -2.99
CA GLN A 178 9.02 -19.93 -3.29
C GLN A 178 8.74 -20.11 -4.80
N LEU A 179 8.41 -19.04 -5.53
CA LEU A 179 8.18 -19.11 -6.99
C LEU A 179 9.49 -19.18 -7.80
N ARG A 180 10.55 -18.55 -7.30
CA ARG A 180 11.84 -18.40 -8.02
C ARG A 180 12.49 -19.71 -8.48
N PRO A 181 12.55 -20.80 -7.68
CA PRO A 181 13.12 -22.08 -8.10
C PRO A 181 12.41 -22.68 -9.31
N HIS A 182 11.13 -22.34 -9.51
CA HIS A 182 10.29 -22.80 -10.64
C HIS A 182 10.39 -21.87 -11.86
N GLY A 183 11.21 -20.81 -11.81
CA GLY A 183 11.37 -19.85 -12.90
C GLY A 183 10.27 -18.79 -12.99
N PHE A 184 9.38 -18.70 -11.99
CA PHE A 184 8.23 -17.81 -11.97
C PHE A 184 8.39 -16.63 -11.02
N THR A 185 7.52 -15.65 -11.19
CA THR A 185 7.32 -14.47 -10.35
C THR A 185 5.86 -14.02 -10.45
N MET A 186 5.31 -13.49 -9.37
CA MET A 186 3.99 -12.85 -9.42
C MET A 186 4.05 -11.43 -9.97
N ARG A 187 5.19 -10.77 -9.86
CA ARG A 187 5.42 -9.36 -10.31
C ARG A 187 4.53 -8.33 -9.61
N HIS A 188 3.98 -8.63 -8.47
CA HIS A 188 3.25 -7.66 -7.65
C HIS A 188 4.14 -7.16 -6.51
N TYR A 189 4.60 -5.91 -6.59
CA TYR A 189 5.52 -5.30 -5.64
C TYR A 189 4.96 -3.97 -5.14
N PRO A 190 4.02 -3.96 -4.19
CA PRO A 190 3.63 -2.73 -3.51
C PRO A 190 4.81 -2.14 -2.73
N GLN A 191 4.76 -0.87 -2.34
CA GLN A 191 5.81 -0.26 -1.52
C GLN A 191 5.98 -0.99 -0.17
N SER A 192 4.91 -1.57 0.33
CA SER A 192 4.86 -2.39 1.55
C SER A 192 5.29 -3.85 1.35
N PHE A 193 5.87 -4.23 0.21
CA PHE A 193 6.14 -5.62 -0.20
C PHE A 193 6.77 -6.48 0.89
N GLU A 194 7.73 -5.95 1.64
CA GLU A 194 8.42 -6.70 2.71
C GLU A 194 7.51 -7.03 3.89
N PHE A 195 6.51 -6.18 4.15
CA PHE A 195 5.64 -6.24 5.33
C PHE A 195 4.16 -6.26 4.96
N SER A 196 3.82 -6.87 3.84
CA SER A 196 2.43 -7.09 3.43
C SER A 196 2.24 -8.49 2.86
N THR A 197 1.03 -8.99 2.93
CA THR A 197 0.67 -10.38 2.59
C THR A 197 -0.29 -10.44 1.43
N LEU A 198 -0.35 -11.58 0.74
CA LEU A 198 -1.25 -11.80 -0.39
C LEU A 198 -2.72 -11.53 -0.04
N GLY A 199 -3.21 -12.08 1.07
CA GLY A 199 -4.59 -11.86 1.51
C GLY A 199 -4.89 -10.39 1.78
N GLY A 200 -3.92 -9.66 2.36
CA GLY A 200 -4.00 -8.21 2.54
C GLY A 200 -4.06 -7.47 1.20
N TRP A 201 -3.25 -7.84 0.21
CA TRP A 201 -3.28 -7.23 -1.12
C TRP A 201 -4.64 -7.39 -1.80
N ILE A 202 -5.21 -8.61 -1.74
CA ILE A 202 -6.53 -8.90 -2.32
C ILE A 202 -7.63 -8.12 -1.58
N ALA A 203 -7.62 -8.17 -0.25
CA ALA A 203 -8.61 -7.50 0.59
C ALA A 203 -8.63 -5.97 0.44
N THR A 204 -7.51 -5.35 0.04
CA THR A 204 -7.37 -3.89 -0.07
C THR A 204 -7.25 -3.38 -1.51
N ARG A 205 -7.35 -4.24 -2.52
CA ARG A 205 -7.12 -3.90 -3.93
C ARG A 205 -5.78 -3.21 -4.16
N SER A 206 -4.73 -3.80 -3.61
CA SER A 206 -3.37 -3.24 -3.64
C SER A 206 -2.87 -3.01 -5.07
N GLY A 207 -2.19 -1.88 -5.29
CA GLY A 207 -1.44 -1.58 -6.50
C GLY A 207 0.04 -1.97 -6.37
N GLY A 208 0.61 -2.57 -7.41
CA GLY A 208 2.01 -2.95 -7.46
C GLY A 208 2.92 -1.86 -8.05
N HIS A 209 4.23 -2.13 -8.07
CA HIS A 209 5.22 -1.23 -8.67
C HIS A 209 5.10 -1.12 -10.19
N TYR A 210 4.57 -2.13 -10.84
CA TYR A 210 4.38 -2.15 -12.30
C TYR A 210 3.14 -1.33 -12.68
N ALA A 211 3.31 -0.36 -13.60
CA ALA A 211 2.45 0.82 -13.63
C ALA A 211 1.34 0.81 -14.68
N THR A 212 1.36 -0.12 -15.65
CA THR A 212 0.41 -0.08 -16.78
C THR A 212 -0.19 -1.43 -17.15
N ASN A 213 0.40 -2.52 -16.70
CA ASN A 213 -0.06 -3.88 -17.00
C ASN A 213 -0.14 -4.69 -15.71
N GLN A 214 -1.29 -5.28 -15.42
CA GLN A 214 -1.56 -6.01 -14.18
C GLN A 214 -1.14 -5.18 -12.94
N THR A 215 -1.59 -3.96 -12.88
CA THR A 215 -1.24 -2.98 -11.85
C THR A 215 -1.92 -3.29 -10.52
N HIS A 216 -3.22 -3.57 -10.57
CA HIS A 216 -4.02 -3.97 -9.43
C HIS A 216 -4.00 -5.48 -9.24
N ILE A 217 -4.02 -5.88 -7.99
CA ILE A 217 -4.12 -7.31 -7.62
C ILE A 217 -5.34 -7.99 -8.23
N ASP A 218 -6.44 -7.26 -8.44
CA ASP A 218 -7.67 -7.76 -9.05
C ASP A 218 -7.46 -8.40 -10.43
N ASP A 219 -6.47 -7.93 -11.21
CA ASP A 219 -6.16 -8.47 -12.54
C ASP A 219 -5.36 -9.77 -12.47
N MET A 220 -4.80 -10.05 -11.30
CA MET A 220 -3.96 -11.22 -11.04
C MET A 220 -4.72 -12.36 -10.35
N VAL A 221 -5.87 -12.07 -9.72
CA VAL A 221 -6.69 -13.06 -9.05
C VAL A 221 -7.47 -13.90 -10.08
N GLU A 222 -7.37 -15.23 -9.97
CA GLU A 222 -8.18 -16.20 -10.75
C GLU A 222 -9.30 -16.80 -9.92
N SER A 223 -9.07 -17.01 -8.63
CA SER A 223 -10.12 -17.42 -7.67
C SER A 223 -9.70 -17.04 -6.24
N VAL A 224 -10.68 -16.92 -5.37
CA VAL A 224 -10.48 -16.60 -3.94
C VAL A 224 -11.16 -17.65 -3.09
N ARG A 225 -10.47 -18.05 -2.02
CA ARG A 225 -11.04 -18.85 -0.94
C ARG A 225 -10.94 -18.06 0.36
N MET A 226 -12.08 -17.87 1.03
CA MET A 226 -12.15 -17.16 2.31
C MET A 226 -13.06 -17.89 3.30
N VAL A 227 -12.74 -17.73 4.58
CA VAL A 227 -13.54 -18.25 5.70
C VAL A 227 -14.35 -17.11 6.29
N ALA A 228 -15.66 -17.28 6.35
CA ALA A 228 -16.61 -16.37 7.00
C ALA A 228 -17.31 -17.08 8.16
N PRO A 229 -17.94 -16.37 9.12
CA PRO A 229 -18.72 -17.00 10.18
C PRO A 229 -19.83 -17.94 9.67
N ALA A 230 -20.43 -17.64 8.52
CA ALA A 230 -21.44 -18.51 7.89
C ALA A 230 -20.88 -19.72 7.14
N GLY A 231 -19.57 -19.80 6.94
CA GLY A 231 -18.92 -20.91 6.22
C GLY A 231 -17.89 -20.45 5.20
N ILE A 232 -17.48 -21.38 4.34
CA ILE A 232 -16.44 -21.17 3.34
C ILE A 232 -17.05 -20.59 2.07
N TRP A 233 -16.45 -19.49 1.58
CA TRP A 233 -16.67 -18.93 0.26
C TRP A 233 -15.51 -19.31 -0.65
N GLU A 234 -15.78 -20.04 -1.71
CA GLU A 234 -14.77 -20.41 -2.69
C GLU A 234 -15.30 -20.20 -4.11
N SER A 235 -14.60 -19.40 -4.88
CA SER A 235 -14.89 -19.23 -6.30
C SER A 235 -14.15 -20.28 -7.14
N ARG A 236 -14.68 -20.52 -8.34
CA ARG A 236 -14.04 -21.47 -9.26
C ARG A 236 -12.91 -20.78 -10.01
N ARG A 237 -11.76 -21.45 -10.11
CA ARG A 237 -10.67 -21.05 -11.00
C ARG A 237 -11.09 -21.24 -12.45
N LEU A 238 -11.31 -20.17 -13.17
CA LEU A 238 -11.72 -20.15 -14.58
C LEU A 238 -11.04 -19.00 -15.32
N PRO A 239 -10.61 -19.16 -16.59
CA PRO A 239 -10.35 -18.02 -17.46
C PRO A 239 -11.65 -17.25 -17.65
N GLY A 240 -11.62 -15.98 -18.02
CA GLY A 240 -12.77 -15.09 -18.11
C GLY A 240 -14.12 -15.77 -18.31
N SER A 241 -15.03 -15.62 -17.35
CA SER A 241 -16.35 -16.28 -17.36
C SER A 241 -17.46 -15.25 -17.58
N GLY A 242 -18.44 -15.59 -18.42
CA GLY A 242 -19.70 -14.84 -18.60
C GLY A 242 -20.86 -15.36 -17.77
N ALA A 243 -20.61 -16.23 -16.76
CA ALA A 243 -21.65 -16.86 -15.95
C ALA A 243 -22.10 -15.97 -14.79
N GLY A 244 -22.67 -14.80 -15.10
CA GLY A 244 -23.20 -13.85 -14.12
C GLY A 244 -22.10 -12.98 -13.46
N PRO A 245 -22.45 -12.29 -12.33
CA PRO A 245 -21.50 -11.51 -11.56
C PRO A 245 -20.38 -12.40 -10.99
N SER A 246 -19.13 -11.91 -11.04
CA SER A 246 -17.98 -12.64 -10.50
C SER A 246 -18.01 -12.69 -8.97
N PRO A 247 -17.98 -13.89 -8.36
CA PRO A 247 -17.86 -14.01 -6.90
C PRO A 247 -16.53 -13.46 -6.37
N ASP A 248 -15.46 -13.47 -7.17
CA ASP A 248 -14.16 -12.94 -6.78
C ASP A 248 -14.25 -11.44 -6.52
N ARG A 249 -14.99 -10.71 -7.36
CA ARG A 249 -15.13 -9.25 -7.27
C ARG A 249 -15.91 -8.79 -6.04
N ILE A 250 -16.62 -9.69 -5.36
CA ILE A 250 -17.25 -9.40 -4.06
C ILE A 250 -16.21 -9.51 -2.92
N ALA A 251 -15.30 -10.49 -3.02
CA ALA A 251 -14.26 -10.71 -2.01
C ALA A 251 -13.10 -9.71 -2.14
N ILE A 252 -12.71 -9.36 -3.38
CA ILE A 252 -11.64 -8.39 -3.66
C ILE A 252 -12.06 -6.99 -3.19
N GLY A 253 -11.23 -6.37 -2.34
CA GLY A 253 -11.52 -5.04 -1.80
C GLY A 253 -12.51 -5.05 -0.63
N SER A 254 -12.83 -6.20 -0.06
CA SER A 254 -13.74 -6.33 1.08
C SER A 254 -13.14 -5.90 2.42
N GLU A 255 -11.84 -5.63 2.48
CA GLU A 255 -11.13 -5.19 3.69
C GLU A 255 -11.40 -6.07 4.94
N GLY A 256 -11.68 -7.35 4.71
CA GLY A 256 -11.93 -8.33 5.77
C GLY A 256 -13.32 -8.25 6.42
N ILE A 257 -14.25 -7.45 5.90
CA ILE A 257 -15.61 -7.39 6.45
C ILE A 257 -16.50 -8.59 6.04
N LEU A 258 -16.13 -9.31 4.98
CA LEU A 258 -16.92 -10.42 4.44
C LEU A 258 -16.37 -11.80 4.80
N GLY A 259 -15.08 -11.87 5.13
CA GLY A 259 -14.38 -13.11 5.44
C GLY A 259 -12.88 -12.91 5.54
N ILE A 260 -12.17 -13.93 5.99
CA ILE A 260 -10.72 -13.99 6.04
C ILE A 260 -10.24 -14.76 4.81
N ILE A 261 -9.48 -14.10 3.93
CA ILE A 261 -8.92 -14.72 2.71
C ILE A 261 -7.77 -15.64 3.13
N THR A 262 -8.00 -16.94 3.01
CA THR A 262 -7.03 -17.98 3.40
C THR A 262 -6.19 -18.46 2.25
N GLU A 263 -6.73 -18.49 1.03
CA GLU A 263 -6.05 -18.90 -0.19
C GLU A 263 -6.57 -18.14 -1.42
N ALA A 264 -5.74 -18.07 -2.45
CA ALA A 264 -6.15 -17.62 -3.78
C ALA A 264 -5.35 -18.33 -4.86
N TRP A 265 -5.95 -18.51 -6.03
CA TRP A 265 -5.23 -18.79 -7.26
C TRP A 265 -4.85 -17.46 -7.92
N MET A 266 -3.55 -17.32 -8.18
CA MET A 266 -2.95 -16.09 -8.69
C MET A 266 -2.22 -16.36 -9.99
N LYS A 267 -2.38 -15.45 -10.96
CA LYS A 267 -1.56 -15.44 -12.18
C LYS A 267 -0.10 -15.23 -11.82
N ILE A 268 0.75 -16.03 -12.42
CA ILE A 268 2.21 -15.87 -12.35
C ILE A 268 2.77 -15.77 -13.78
N GLN A 269 3.99 -15.29 -13.89
CA GLN A 269 4.66 -15.17 -15.19
C GLN A 269 6.11 -15.64 -15.11
N ALA A 270 6.68 -16.01 -16.25
CA ALA A 270 8.09 -16.31 -16.34
C ALA A 270 8.92 -15.05 -15.95
N ARG A 271 10.04 -15.28 -15.27
CA ARG A 271 10.90 -14.18 -14.82
C ARG A 271 11.52 -13.45 -16.02
N PRO A 272 11.36 -12.10 -16.11
CA PRO A 272 11.89 -11.33 -17.22
C PRO A 272 13.43 -11.42 -17.29
N VAL A 273 13.94 -11.65 -18.49
CA VAL A 273 15.38 -11.63 -18.82
C VAL A 273 15.73 -10.44 -19.70
N PHE A 274 14.83 -10.02 -20.60
CA PHE A 274 14.98 -8.82 -21.42
C PHE A 274 14.42 -7.61 -20.67
N ARG A 275 15.19 -6.54 -20.63
CA ARG A 275 14.77 -5.28 -19.98
C ARG A 275 15.30 -4.09 -20.75
N ALA A 276 14.49 -3.04 -20.78
CA ALA A 276 14.90 -1.73 -21.28
C ALA A 276 14.35 -0.64 -20.36
N SER A 277 15.09 0.45 -20.17
CA SER A 277 14.66 1.57 -19.34
C SER A 277 15.22 2.89 -19.83
N ALA A 278 14.47 3.98 -19.57
CA ALA A 278 14.83 5.35 -19.89
C ALA A 278 14.26 6.31 -18.87
N GLY A 279 15.00 7.40 -18.60
CA GLY A 279 14.54 8.54 -17.84
C GLY A 279 14.49 9.77 -18.73
N VAL A 280 13.30 10.26 -19.07
CA VAL A 280 13.09 11.41 -19.95
C VAL A 280 12.73 12.64 -19.13
N THR A 281 13.46 13.73 -19.29
CA THR A 281 13.22 14.99 -18.58
C THR A 281 12.29 15.91 -19.35
N PHE A 282 11.46 16.65 -18.62
CA PHE A 282 10.51 17.62 -19.18
C PHE A 282 10.61 18.97 -18.47
N PRO A 283 10.44 20.08 -19.18
CA PRO A 283 10.48 21.41 -18.55
C PRO A 283 9.34 21.63 -17.55
N THR A 284 8.20 20.94 -17.72
CA THR A 284 7.06 21.04 -16.82
C THR A 284 6.46 19.66 -16.53
N PHE A 285 5.82 19.50 -15.38
CA PHE A 285 5.07 18.29 -15.03
C PHE A 285 3.92 18.03 -16.01
N ALA A 286 3.24 19.08 -16.49
CA ALA A 286 2.15 18.97 -17.46
C ALA A 286 2.61 18.38 -18.80
N ALA A 287 3.78 18.80 -19.32
CA ALA A 287 4.35 18.21 -20.54
C ALA A 287 4.69 16.72 -20.34
N GLY A 288 5.27 16.36 -19.19
CA GLY A 288 5.52 14.97 -18.85
C GLY A 288 4.23 14.14 -18.70
N ALA A 289 3.15 14.74 -18.18
CA ALA A 289 1.85 14.10 -18.05
C ALA A 289 1.23 13.80 -19.43
N ASP A 290 1.33 14.73 -20.38
CA ASP A 290 0.86 14.51 -21.74
C ASP A 290 1.67 13.41 -22.45
N ALA A 291 2.99 13.39 -22.29
CA ALA A 291 3.85 12.32 -22.79
C ALA A 291 3.48 10.96 -22.20
N ALA A 292 3.28 10.88 -20.88
CA ALA A 292 2.85 9.65 -20.22
C ALA A 292 1.51 9.14 -20.76
N ARG A 293 0.53 10.05 -20.95
CA ARG A 293 -0.75 9.74 -21.58
C ARG A 293 -0.58 9.16 -22.97
N GLN A 294 0.20 9.81 -23.83
CA GLN A 294 0.44 9.35 -25.20
C GLN A 294 1.09 7.96 -25.20
N VAL A 295 2.09 7.72 -24.35
CA VAL A 295 2.75 6.41 -24.25
C VAL A 295 1.76 5.31 -23.86
N VAL A 296 0.95 5.51 -22.81
CA VAL A 296 0.06 4.43 -22.35
C VAL A 296 -1.10 4.17 -23.31
N GLN A 297 -1.56 5.20 -24.04
CA GLN A 297 -2.62 5.07 -25.05
C GLN A 297 -2.19 4.30 -26.30
N THR A 298 -0.89 4.12 -26.55
CA THR A 298 -0.38 3.21 -27.60
C THR A 298 -0.60 1.74 -27.29
N LYS A 299 -0.86 1.39 -26.03
CA LYS A 299 -0.92 0.00 -25.54
C LYS A 299 0.41 -0.76 -25.72
N LEU A 300 1.54 -0.08 -25.66
CA LEU A 300 2.87 -0.71 -25.57
C LEU A 300 3.08 -1.43 -24.25
N TRP A 301 2.27 -1.11 -23.24
CA TRP A 301 2.26 -1.72 -21.92
C TRP A 301 3.62 -1.68 -21.21
N PRO A 302 4.24 -0.50 -21.00
CA PRO A 302 5.46 -0.44 -20.22
C PRO A 302 5.22 -1.00 -18.81
N GLY A 303 6.14 -1.83 -18.35
CA GLY A 303 6.11 -2.34 -16.97
C GLY A 303 6.36 -1.24 -15.93
N ASN A 304 7.04 -0.16 -16.31
CA ASN A 304 7.22 1.04 -15.49
C ASN A 304 6.93 2.29 -16.34
N CYS A 305 5.97 3.09 -15.93
CA CYS A 305 5.66 4.39 -16.50
C CYS A 305 5.27 5.33 -15.35
N ARG A 306 6.22 6.15 -14.89
CA ARG A 306 6.05 7.01 -13.71
C ARG A 306 6.53 8.42 -14.00
N LEU A 307 5.73 9.39 -13.64
CA LEU A 307 6.10 10.79 -13.75
C LEU A 307 6.38 11.36 -12.36
N LEU A 308 7.55 11.93 -12.17
CA LEU A 308 7.98 12.56 -10.93
C LEU A 308 7.96 14.09 -11.09
N ALA A 309 7.43 14.79 -10.09
CA ALA A 309 7.58 16.24 -10.00
C ALA A 309 9.06 16.63 -9.75
N PRO A 310 9.47 17.87 -10.06
CA PRO A 310 10.85 18.31 -9.93
C PRO A 310 11.46 18.04 -8.54
N VAL A 311 10.72 18.29 -7.47
CA VAL A 311 11.18 18.05 -6.09
C VAL A 311 11.47 16.56 -5.84
N GLU A 312 10.62 15.66 -6.35
CA GLU A 312 10.81 14.22 -6.22
C GLU A 312 11.92 13.71 -7.13
N ALA A 313 12.06 14.26 -8.34
CA ALA A 313 13.16 13.94 -9.25
C ALA A 313 14.52 14.34 -8.67
N ALA A 314 14.61 15.51 -8.04
CA ALA A 314 15.81 15.95 -7.34
C ALA A 314 16.16 15.04 -6.16
N ALA A 315 15.19 14.75 -5.30
CA ALA A 315 15.40 13.93 -4.11
C ALA A 315 15.71 12.46 -4.43
N ALA A 316 15.03 11.88 -5.44
CA ALA A 316 15.14 10.45 -5.74
C ALA A 316 16.20 10.12 -6.80
N ALA A 317 16.50 11.04 -7.73
CA ALA A 317 17.41 10.80 -8.85
C ALA A 317 18.62 11.72 -8.85
N GLY A 318 18.78 12.61 -7.85
CA GLY A 318 19.90 13.54 -7.75
C GLY A 318 19.96 14.54 -8.90
N MET A 319 18.82 14.92 -9.45
CA MET A 319 18.75 15.78 -10.64
C MET A 319 18.75 17.27 -10.26
N ASP A 320 19.75 17.99 -10.77
CA ASP A 320 19.79 19.45 -10.68
C ASP A 320 18.91 20.10 -11.76
N GLY A 321 18.42 21.32 -11.51
CA GLY A 321 17.77 22.18 -12.50
C GLY A 321 16.25 22.07 -12.60
N HIS A 322 15.60 21.38 -11.68
CA HIS A 322 14.14 21.30 -11.53
C HIS A 322 13.33 20.77 -12.74
N PRO A 323 13.79 19.77 -13.52
CA PRO A 323 12.94 19.13 -14.52
C PRO A 323 11.96 18.13 -13.89
N ALA A 324 10.80 17.93 -14.51
CA ALA A 324 10.00 16.74 -14.27
C ALA A 324 10.66 15.53 -14.95
N LEU A 325 10.48 14.33 -14.39
CA LEU A 325 11.15 13.11 -14.86
C LEU A 325 10.12 12.01 -15.15
N LEU A 326 10.04 11.58 -16.42
CA LEU A 326 9.27 10.41 -16.82
C LEU A 326 10.18 9.19 -16.87
N LEU A 327 9.91 8.21 -16.00
CA LEU A 327 10.59 6.93 -15.96
C LEU A 327 9.81 5.93 -16.83
N LEU A 328 10.49 5.33 -17.79
CA LEU A 328 9.96 4.29 -18.68
C LEU A 328 10.75 3.00 -18.48
N GLY A 329 10.04 1.87 -18.42
CA GLY A 329 10.67 0.56 -18.31
C GLY A 329 9.84 -0.51 -19.00
N PHE A 330 10.49 -1.38 -19.75
CA PHE A 330 9.91 -2.53 -20.41
C PHE A 330 10.64 -3.79 -19.99
N GLU A 331 9.91 -4.90 -19.93
CA GLU A 331 10.49 -6.20 -19.57
C GLU A 331 9.72 -7.35 -20.21
N SER A 332 10.44 -8.41 -20.55
CA SER A 332 9.87 -9.65 -21.08
C SER A 332 10.77 -10.85 -20.73
N ALA A 333 10.15 -12.02 -20.64
CA ALA A 333 10.88 -13.27 -20.53
C ALA A 333 11.40 -13.80 -21.88
N GLU A 334 10.78 -13.38 -22.98
CA GLU A 334 10.96 -14.01 -24.30
C GLU A 334 11.33 -13.02 -25.41
N VAL A 335 10.88 -11.75 -25.31
CA VAL A 335 10.98 -10.79 -26.42
C VAL A 335 11.97 -9.66 -26.04
N PRO A 336 12.96 -9.35 -26.88
CA PRO A 336 13.81 -8.16 -26.74
C PRO A 336 12.97 -6.88 -26.64
N GLN A 337 13.42 -5.89 -25.86
CA GLN A 337 12.64 -4.70 -25.54
C GLN A 337 13.13 -3.42 -26.23
N ASP A 338 14.03 -3.55 -27.19
CA ASP A 338 14.69 -2.44 -27.89
C ASP A 338 13.68 -1.56 -28.64
N GLU A 339 12.84 -2.17 -29.47
CA GLU A 339 11.87 -1.44 -30.28
C GLU A 339 10.79 -0.76 -29.43
N PHE A 340 10.39 -1.43 -28.32
CA PHE A 340 9.39 -0.89 -27.40
C PHE A 340 9.87 0.38 -26.71
N ILE A 341 11.08 0.34 -26.12
CA ILE A 341 11.64 1.52 -25.44
C ILE A 341 11.94 2.65 -26.43
N GLN A 342 12.46 2.36 -27.63
CA GLN A 342 12.73 3.35 -28.66
C GLN A 342 11.45 4.04 -29.13
N HIS A 343 10.35 3.28 -29.27
CA HIS A 343 9.07 3.87 -29.64
C HIS A 343 8.52 4.79 -28.54
N ALA A 344 8.55 4.35 -27.29
CA ALA A 344 8.10 5.16 -26.17
C ALA A 344 8.95 6.44 -25.98
N VAL A 345 10.28 6.34 -26.17
CA VAL A 345 11.19 7.49 -26.13
C VAL A 345 10.91 8.47 -27.27
N ARG A 346 10.62 7.99 -28.50
CA ARG A 346 10.21 8.90 -29.60
C ARG A 346 8.96 9.70 -29.23
N ILE A 347 7.92 9.05 -28.71
CA ILE A 347 6.69 9.75 -28.26
C ILE A 347 7.03 10.80 -27.20
N ALA A 348 7.87 10.44 -26.24
CA ALA A 348 8.27 11.36 -25.18
C ALA A 348 9.06 12.56 -25.72
N ARG A 349 9.95 12.35 -26.70
CA ARG A 349 10.68 13.44 -27.39
C ARG A 349 9.76 14.34 -28.20
N ASP A 350 8.82 13.75 -28.94
CA ASP A 350 7.82 14.49 -29.73
C ASP A 350 6.92 15.37 -28.84
N ALA A 351 6.70 14.93 -27.60
CA ALA A 351 6.01 15.70 -26.57
C ALA A 351 6.90 16.73 -25.82
N GLY A 352 8.12 16.97 -26.30
CA GLY A 352 9.06 17.97 -25.75
C GLY A 352 10.01 17.44 -24.68
N GLY A 353 10.09 16.13 -24.51
CA GLY A 353 11.03 15.48 -23.59
C GLY A 353 12.47 15.47 -24.10
N THR A 354 13.43 15.45 -23.18
CA THR A 354 14.86 15.41 -23.47
C THR A 354 15.50 14.18 -22.83
N ILE A 355 16.27 13.43 -23.60
CA ILE A 355 17.09 12.30 -23.17
C ILE A 355 18.21 12.08 -24.16
N SER A 356 19.41 11.76 -23.65
CA SER A 356 20.52 11.27 -24.47
C SER A 356 20.31 9.80 -24.85
N ASP A 357 20.69 9.40 -26.07
CA ASP A 357 20.62 7.98 -26.47
C ASP A 357 21.49 7.08 -25.58
N ALA A 358 22.58 7.62 -25.02
CA ALA A 358 23.44 6.91 -24.08
C ALA A 358 22.75 6.57 -22.74
N ASP A 359 21.66 7.28 -22.40
CA ASP A 359 20.89 7.07 -21.18
C ASP A 359 19.73 6.07 -21.34
N ILE A 360 19.47 5.61 -22.58
CA ILE A 360 18.57 4.49 -22.83
C ILE A 360 19.33 3.20 -22.51
N LYS A 361 18.88 2.48 -21.49
CA LYS A 361 19.51 1.23 -21.05
C LYS A 361 18.75 0.05 -21.59
N ILE A 362 19.44 -0.84 -22.29
CA ILE A 362 18.88 -2.05 -22.89
C ILE A 362 19.75 -3.23 -22.44
N SER A 363 19.15 -4.29 -21.91
CA SER A 363 19.89 -5.53 -21.64
C SER A 363 20.27 -6.18 -22.96
N ASP A 364 21.50 -6.70 -23.05
CA ASP A 364 21.91 -7.42 -24.24
C ASP A 364 21.05 -8.69 -24.47
N SER A 365 21.01 -9.10 -25.73
CA SER A 365 20.24 -10.28 -26.16
C SER A 365 20.83 -11.61 -25.68
N SER A 366 21.99 -11.59 -25.02
CA SER A 366 22.66 -12.81 -24.53
C SER A 366 21.99 -13.38 -23.28
N GLY A 367 21.00 -12.66 -22.72
CA GLY A 367 20.24 -13.13 -21.56
C GLY A 367 21.12 -13.44 -20.35
N SER A 368 22.25 -12.72 -20.20
CA SER A 368 23.13 -12.87 -19.05
C SER A 368 22.30 -12.76 -17.77
N ARG A 369 22.14 -13.88 -17.09
CA ARG A 369 21.42 -14.02 -15.81
C ARG A 369 22.16 -13.33 -14.65
N THR A 370 23.15 -12.50 -14.94
CA THR A 370 23.80 -11.68 -13.95
C THR A 370 22.82 -10.66 -13.44
N GLN A 371 22.32 -10.95 -12.31
CA GLN A 371 21.26 -10.27 -11.51
C GLN A 371 21.68 -8.86 -11.09
N GLY A 372 22.26 -8.04 -11.93
CA GLY A 372 22.93 -6.89 -11.35
C GLY A 372 22.67 -5.55 -12.00
N GLU A 373 22.65 -5.45 -13.30
CA GLU A 373 23.11 -4.17 -13.82
C GLU A 373 22.08 -3.31 -14.58
N THR A 374 21.12 -3.87 -15.28
CA THR A 374 20.28 -3.08 -16.19
C THR A 374 19.09 -2.36 -15.55
N GLY A 375 18.69 -2.68 -14.34
CA GLY A 375 17.57 -2.01 -13.65
C GLY A 375 17.98 -1.24 -12.37
N ARG A 376 19.31 -1.16 -12.09
CA ARG A 376 19.84 -0.61 -10.84
C ARG A 376 20.72 0.63 -11.03
N GLN A 377 20.96 1.06 -12.26
CA GLN A 377 21.82 2.19 -12.57
C GLN A 377 21.01 3.38 -13.12
N GLY A 378 21.55 4.60 -12.94
CA GLY A 378 20.93 5.83 -13.40
C GLY A 378 19.66 6.22 -12.62
N ALA A 379 18.88 7.14 -13.17
CA ALA A 379 17.69 7.71 -12.52
C ALA A 379 16.63 6.65 -12.15
N VAL A 380 16.46 5.61 -12.95
CA VAL A 380 15.50 4.52 -12.69
C VAL A 380 15.92 3.67 -11.48
N GLY A 381 17.22 3.39 -11.35
CA GLY A 381 17.77 2.66 -10.21
C GLY A 381 17.71 3.47 -8.91
N ALA A 382 18.12 4.72 -8.97
CA ALA A 382 18.06 5.65 -7.85
C ALA A 382 16.62 5.83 -7.33
N TRP A 383 15.66 5.99 -8.24
CA TRP A 383 14.25 6.02 -7.88
C TRP A 383 13.79 4.76 -7.16
N ARG A 384 14.15 3.58 -7.67
CA ARG A 384 13.75 2.31 -7.05
C ARG A 384 14.27 2.22 -5.61
N ASP A 385 15.53 2.56 -5.40
CA ASP A 385 16.15 2.49 -4.07
C ASP A 385 15.51 3.51 -3.12
N SER A 386 15.24 4.71 -3.59
CA SER A 386 14.48 5.73 -2.85
C SER A 386 13.06 5.25 -2.50
N PHE A 387 12.36 4.62 -3.44
CA PHE A 387 11.02 4.09 -3.25
C PHE A 387 10.95 3.01 -2.15
N LEU A 388 11.92 2.11 -2.12
CA LEU A 388 11.99 1.04 -1.11
C LEU A 388 12.38 1.57 0.27
N ASN A 389 13.23 2.61 0.34
CA ASN A 389 13.70 3.19 1.59
C ASN A 389 12.76 4.25 2.18
N ALA A 390 11.85 4.82 1.39
CA ALA A 390 10.97 5.91 1.84
C ALA A 390 10.17 5.62 3.13
N PRO A 391 9.62 4.42 3.36
CA PRO A 391 8.91 4.13 4.62
C PRO A 391 9.82 4.19 5.85
N TYR A 392 11.08 3.74 5.73
CA TYR A 392 12.06 3.77 6.83
C TYR A 392 12.50 5.20 7.16
N MET A 393 12.67 6.06 6.15
CA MET A 393 13.04 7.47 6.35
C MET A 393 12.02 8.23 7.17
N LYS A 394 10.74 7.88 7.07
CA LYS A 394 9.67 8.48 7.88
C LYS A 394 9.80 8.17 9.39
N ASN A 395 10.49 7.09 9.77
CA ASN A 395 10.73 6.78 11.18
C ASN A 395 11.60 7.86 11.84
N HIS A 396 12.59 8.41 11.11
CA HIS A 396 13.51 9.42 11.62
C HIS A 396 12.83 10.76 11.93
N GLN A 397 11.63 10.99 11.38
CA GLN A 397 10.89 12.23 11.51
C GLN A 397 9.89 12.21 12.68
N ALA A 398 9.61 11.04 13.26
CA ALA A 398 8.77 10.94 14.44
C ALA A 398 9.42 11.65 15.64
N GLY A 399 8.62 12.27 16.49
CA GLY A 399 9.11 13.01 17.66
C GLY A 399 9.77 14.37 17.36
N LEU A 400 9.62 14.90 16.14
CA LEU A 400 10.15 16.19 15.72
C LEU A 400 9.06 17.25 15.45
N GLY A 401 7.79 16.89 15.59
CA GLY A 401 6.69 17.79 15.23
C GLY A 401 6.52 17.96 13.72
N PHE A 402 7.19 17.15 12.89
CA PHE A 402 7.13 17.22 11.44
C PHE A 402 5.92 16.44 10.92
N VAL A 403 5.04 17.12 10.18
CA VAL A 403 3.83 16.51 9.60
C VAL A 403 4.10 16.19 8.13
N THR A 404 4.05 14.92 7.79
CA THR A 404 4.23 14.44 6.43
C THR A 404 3.33 13.23 6.15
N GLU A 405 2.60 13.28 5.07
CA GLU A 405 1.79 12.14 4.63
C GLU A 405 1.50 12.25 3.13
N THR A 406 0.82 11.26 2.64
CA THR A 406 0.49 11.10 1.24
C THR A 406 -1.00 10.99 1.02
N MET A 407 -1.45 11.50 -0.13
CA MET A 407 -2.82 11.36 -0.65
C MET A 407 -2.71 10.78 -2.04
N GLU A 408 -3.44 9.72 -2.32
CA GLU A 408 -3.45 9.14 -3.64
C GLU A 408 -4.89 9.03 -4.16
N THR A 409 -5.05 9.17 -5.45
CA THR A 409 -6.36 9.19 -6.13
C THR A 409 -6.20 8.68 -7.56
N ALA A 410 -7.31 8.61 -8.28
CA ALA A 410 -7.33 8.42 -9.74
C ALA A 410 -8.46 9.26 -10.34
N VAL A 411 -8.24 9.70 -11.57
CA VAL A 411 -9.17 10.55 -12.32
C VAL A 411 -8.94 10.35 -13.81
N THR A 412 -9.93 10.64 -14.66
CA THR A 412 -9.77 10.62 -16.12
C THR A 412 -8.85 11.72 -16.63
N TRP A 413 -8.21 11.52 -17.80
CA TRP A 413 -7.23 12.46 -18.35
C TRP A 413 -7.79 13.86 -18.59
N ASP A 414 -9.04 13.98 -18.98
CA ASP A 414 -9.71 15.26 -19.20
C ASP A 414 -9.91 16.06 -17.90
N ARG A 415 -10.05 15.40 -16.76
CA ARG A 415 -10.23 16.02 -15.46
C ARG A 415 -8.93 16.22 -14.67
N TRP A 416 -7.86 15.57 -15.11
CA TRP A 416 -6.57 15.62 -14.42
C TRP A 416 -6.06 17.05 -14.15
N PRO A 417 -6.05 18.00 -15.14
CA PRO A 417 -5.53 19.35 -14.90
C PRO A 417 -6.27 20.11 -13.78
N GLU A 418 -7.58 19.93 -13.72
CA GLU A 418 -8.42 20.54 -12.70
C GLU A 418 -8.19 19.91 -11.33
N LEU A 419 -8.08 18.58 -11.26
CA LEU A 419 -7.79 17.87 -10.03
C LEU A 419 -6.43 18.30 -9.45
N ASP A 420 -5.36 18.34 -10.25
CA ASP A 420 -4.02 18.75 -9.79
C ASP A 420 -4.04 20.18 -9.23
N ARG A 421 -4.67 21.12 -9.95
CA ARG A 421 -4.80 22.50 -9.51
C ARG A 421 -5.55 22.63 -8.19
N THR A 422 -6.68 21.94 -8.08
CA THR A 422 -7.57 22.03 -6.91
C THR A 422 -6.95 21.39 -5.68
N VAL A 423 -6.39 20.20 -5.80
CA VAL A 423 -5.78 19.47 -4.68
C VAL A 423 -4.50 20.17 -4.20
N ARG A 424 -3.64 20.64 -5.11
CA ARG A 424 -2.44 21.41 -4.71
C ARG A 424 -2.81 22.69 -3.99
N ALA A 425 -3.79 23.45 -4.48
CA ALA A 425 -4.23 24.66 -3.84
C ALA A 425 -4.78 24.40 -2.43
N ALA A 426 -5.62 23.40 -2.26
CA ALA A 426 -6.18 23.03 -0.95
C ALA A 426 -5.11 22.58 0.04
N LEU A 427 -4.17 21.74 -0.41
CA LEU A 427 -3.04 21.28 0.41
C LEU A 427 -2.13 22.46 0.83
N GLN A 428 -1.77 23.34 -0.12
CA GLN A 428 -0.89 24.46 0.16
C GLN A 428 -1.56 25.47 1.12
N ASP A 429 -2.87 25.73 0.93
CA ASP A 429 -3.64 26.58 1.84
C ASP A 429 -3.72 25.99 3.25
N ALA A 430 -4.02 24.71 3.38
CA ALA A 430 -4.04 24.03 4.66
C ALA A 430 -2.67 24.06 5.35
N LEU A 431 -1.58 23.76 4.63
CA LEU A 431 -0.22 23.84 5.15
C LEU A 431 0.14 25.27 5.62
N ASN A 432 -0.26 26.29 4.87
CA ASN A 432 -0.02 27.70 5.26
C ASN A 432 -0.74 28.05 6.56
N ARG A 433 -2.01 27.63 6.71
CA ARG A 433 -2.81 27.88 7.93
C ARG A 433 -2.30 27.10 9.13
N VAL A 434 -1.97 25.83 8.95
CA VAL A 434 -1.72 24.89 10.04
C VAL A 434 -0.23 24.87 10.44
N CYS A 435 0.67 24.89 9.45
CA CYS A 435 2.13 24.78 9.64
C CYS A 435 2.87 26.09 9.38
N GLY A 436 2.18 27.17 8.95
CA GLY A 436 2.84 28.41 8.52
C GLY A 436 3.57 28.29 7.18
N GLY A 437 3.38 27.19 6.47
CA GLY A 437 3.99 26.87 5.19
C GLY A 437 4.34 25.39 5.07
N GLY A 438 4.79 24.99 3.90
CA GLY A 438 5.15 23.62 3.61
C GLY A 438 5.34 23.37 2.12
N THR A 439 5.53 22.09 1.75
CA THR A 439 5.71 21.69 0.36
C THR A 439 4.66 20.67 -0.04
N VAL A 440 4.20 20.79 -1.29
CA VAL A 440 3.31 19.82 -1.94
C VAL A 440 3.97 19.32 -3.20
N SER A 441 4.20 18.03 -3.29
CA SER A 441 4.67 17.38 -4.51
C SER A 441 3.62 16.42 -5.07
N CYS A 442 3.82 15.96 -6.30
CA CYS A 442 2.97 14.96 -6.92
C CYS A 442 3.79 14.10 -7.87
N ARG A 443 3.47 12.81 -7.90
CA ARG A 443 3.96 11.88 -8.91
C ARG A 443 2.80 11.06 -9.47
N PHE A 444 2.93 10.52 -10.68
CA PHE A 444 2.07 9.45 -11.13
C PHE A 444 2.69 8.13 -10.71
N THR A 445 2.02 7.42 -9.80
CA THR A 445 2.43 6.06 -9.40
C THR A 445 1.99 5.02 -10.40
N HIS A 446 0.82 5.23 -11.00
CA HIS A 446 0.21 4.38 -12.02
C HIS A 446 -0.40 5.26 -13.09
N VAL A 447 -0.43 4.73 -14.30
CA VAL A 447 -1.05 5.39 -15.47
C VAL A 447 -1.87 4.38 -16.24
N TYR A 448 -3.05 4.80 -16.64
CA TYR A 448 -4.01 3.99 -17.41
C TYR A 448 -4.31 4.68 -18.75
N THR A 449 -4.88 3.95 -19.68
CA THR A 449 -5.30 4.51 -20.97
C THR A 449 -6.32 5.64 -20.81
N ASP A 450 -7.11 5.61 -19.76
CA ASP A 450 -8.21 6.52 -19.45
C ASP A 450 -7.88 7.57 -18.37
N GLY A 451 -6.82 7.39 -17.59
CA GLY A 451 -6.45 8.37 -16.57
C GLY A 451 -5.18 8.05 -15.78
N PRO A 452 -4.62 9.05 -15.07
CA PRO A 452 -3.51 8.84 -14.15
C PRO A 452 -3.99 8.49 -12.75
N ALA A 453 -3.09 7.89 -11.96
CA ALA A 453 -3.20 7.80 -10.51
C ALA A 453 -2.15 8.73 -9.87
N PRO A 454 -2.51 10.00 -9.62
CA PRO A 454 -1.65 10.95 -8.95
C PRO A 454 -1.51 10.62 -7.47
N TYR A 455 -0.29 10.81 -6.98
CA TYR A 455 0.12 10.57 -5.61
C TYR A 455 0.74 11.86 -5.06
N PHE A 456 -0.03 12.58 -4.28
CA PHE A 456 0.41 13.82 -3.65
C PHE A 456 1.14 13.51 -2.36
N THR A 457 2.25 14.19 -2.12
CA THR A 457 2.97 14.20 -0.85
C THR A 457 2.94 15.62 -0.30
N PHE A 458 2.59 15.76 0.97
CA PHE A 458 2.68 17.02 1.67
C PHE A 458 3.60 16.92 2.88
N GLU A 459 4.31 18.02 3.15
CA GLU A 459 5.24 18.14 4.26
C GLU A 459 5.18 19.55 4.84
N GLY A 460 5.15 19.64 6.16
CA GLY A 460 5.16 20.90 6.87
C GLY A 460 5.73 20.76 8.27
N MET A 461 6.35 21.83 8.78
CA MET A 461 6.81 21.86 10.15
C MET A 461 5.63 22.20 11.06
N GLY A 462 5.20 21.23 11.83
CA GLY A 462 4.12 21.39 12.79
C GLY A 462 4.61 21.74 14.19
N ARG A 463 3.74 21.54 15.17
CA ARG A 463 4.05 21.69 16.59
C ARG A 463 4.07 20.34 17.24
N LEU A 464 5.13 20.04 17.96
CA LEU A 464 5.26 18.82 18.75
C LEU A 464 4.08 18.70 19.75
N GLY A 465 3.41 17.55 19.76
CA GLY A 465 2.21 17.27 20.56
C GLY A 465 0.88 17.70 19.90
N ALA A 466 0.90 18.42 18.77
CA ALA A 466 -0.30 18.80 18.01
C ALA A 466 -0.34 18.17 16.59
N GLU A 467 0.56 17.23 16.31
CA GLU A 467 0.75 16.66 14.97
C GLU A 467 -0.51 15.97 14.45
N LEU A 468 -1.25 15.30 15.32
CA LEU A 468 -2.47 14.56 14.95
C LEU A 468 -3.60 15.50 14.53
N GLU A 469 -3.81 16.60 15.26
CA GLU A 469 -4.79 17.63 14.95
C GLU A 469 -4.45 18.32 13.62
N MET A 470 -3.19 18.73 13.47
CA MET A 470 -2.69 19.38 12.26
C MET A 470 -2.80 18.47 11.04
N TYR A 471 -2.42 17.21 11.17
CA TYR A 471 -2.59 16.20 10.14
C TYR A 471 -4.05 16.02 9.73
N ALA A 472 -4.96 15.93 10.71
CA ALA A 472 -6.39 15.73 10.44
C ALA A 472 -6.98 16.86 9.59
N GLU A 473 -6.64 18.13 9.90
CA GLU A 473 -7.09 19.30 9.13
C GLU A 473 -6.56 19.28 7.69
N ILE A 474 -5.25 19.00 7.50
CA ILE A 474 -4.66 18.93 6.17
C ILE A 474 -5.26 17.77 5.36
N LYS A 475 -5.41 16.60 5.99
CA LYS A 475 -6.00 15.40 5.36
C LYS A 475 -7.43 15.65 4.91
N GLN A 476 -8.23 16.30 5.74
CA GLN A 476 -9.61 16.65 5.41
C GLN A 476 -9.67 17.59 4.20
N ALA A 477 -8.92 18.70 4.23
CA ALA A 477 -8.90 19.65 3.13
C ALA A 477 -8.52 19.01 1.79
N ALA A 478 -7.52 18.12 1.81
CA ALA A 478 -7.10 17.38 0.61
C ALA A 478 -8.16 16.39 0.12
N SER A 479 -8.80 15.64 1.04
CA SER A 479 -9.84 14.67 0.70
C SER A 479 -11.07 15.36 0.11
N ASP A 480 -11.50 16.47 0.70
CA ASP A 480 -12.62 17.28 0.20
C ASP A 480 -12.32 17.82 -1.21
N ALA A 481 -11.08 18.27 -1.44
CA ALA A 481 -10.63 18.76 -2.75
C ALA A 481 -10.61 17.65 -3.82
N ILE A 482 -10.16 16.44 -3.47
CA ILE A 482 -10.17 15.27 -4.36
C ILE A 482 -11.61 14.95 -4.77
N MET A 483 -12.53 14.88 -3.82
CA MET A 483 -13.95 14.59 -4.09
C MET A 483 -14.60 15.67 -4.94
N ALA A 484 -14.36 16.94 -4.63
CA ALA A 484 -14.90 18.07 -5.39
C ALA A 484 -14.41 18.10 -6.85
N ALA A 485 -13.17 17.67 -7.09
CA ALA A 485 -12.61 17.56 -8.44
C ALA A 485 -13.02 16.27 -9.18
N GLY A 486 -13.82 15.39 -8.54
CA GLY A 486 -14.30 14.15 -9.13
C GLY A 486 -13.27 13.03 -9.20
N GLY A 487 -12.24 13.09 -8.37
CA GLY A 487 -11.30 11.98 -8.14
C GLY A 487 -11.89 10.92 -7.21
N THR A 488 -11.33 9.71 -7.21
CA THR A 488 -11.65 8.71 -6.20
C THR A 488 -10.92 9.02 -4.88
N ILE A 489 -11.55 8.74 -3.73
CA ILE A 489 -10.89 9.01 -2.44
C ILE A 489 -9.62 8.19 -2.24
N THR A 490 -9.50 7.06 -2.87
CA THR A 490 -8.31 6.20 -2.84
C THR A 490 -8.18 5.40 -4.13
N HIS A 491 -6.94 5.16 -4.56
CA HIS A 491 -6.62 4.31 -5.70
C HIS A 491 -6.12 2.92 -5.26
N HIS A 492 -5.23 2.85 -4.24
CA HIS A 492 -4.62 1.59 -3.80
C HIS A 492 -4.29 1.51 -2.29
N HIS A 493 -4.59 2.55 -1.50
CA HIS A 493 -4.38 2.51 -0.04
C HIS A 493 -5.55 1.88 0.72
N ALA A 494 -6.66 1.59 0.06
CA ALA A 494 -7.94 1.16 0.63
C ALA A 494 -8.72 2.28 1.33
N VAL A 495 -9.90 1.94 1.79
CA VAL A 495 -10.80 2.87 2.48
C VAL A 495 -10.43 2.97 3.96
N GLY A 496 -10.40 1.84 4.66
CA GLY A 496 -10.18 1.79 6.09
C GLY A 496 -11.15 2.69 6.86
N ARG A 497 -10.73 3.12 8.05
CA ARG A 497 -11.49 4.10 8.85
C ARG A 497 -11.23 5.54 8.40
N LEU A 498 -10.01 5.81 7.88
CA LEU A 498 -9.58 7.19 7.56
C LEU A 498 -10.20 7.75 6.30
N HIS A 499 -10.55 6.92 5.32
CA HIS A 499 -11.21 7.35 4.08
C HIS A 499 -12.73 7.12 4.08
N ARG A 500 -13.27 6.46 5.12
CA ARG A 500 -14.69 6.09 5.21
C ARG A 500 -15.65 7.27 4.98
N PRO A 501 -15.45 8.48 5.56
CA PRO A 501 -16.40 9.57 5.37
C PRO A 501 -16.58 10.00 3.91
N TRP A 502 -15.52 9.95 3.11
CA TRP A 502 -15.56 10.29 1.68
C TRP A 502 -16.00 9.10 0.82
N TYR A 503 -15.63 7.88 1.21
CA TYR A 503 -16.16 6.68 0.56
C TYR A 503 -17.69 6.59 0.66
N ASP A 504 -18.27 6.95 1.79
CA ASP A 504 -19.71 7.00 1.98
C ASP A 504 -20.40 8.00 1.03
N GLN A 505 -19.72 9.08 0.66
CA GLN A 505 -20.20 10.03 -0.36
C GLN A 505 -19.99 9.52 -1.79
N GLN A 506 -18.91 8.76 -2.03
CA GLN A 506 -18.56 8.27 -3.37
C GLN A 506 -19.39 7.07 -3.82
N ARG A 507 -19.67 6.15 -2.92
CA ARG A 507 -20.37 4.91 -3.26
C ARG A 507 -21.88 5.13 -3.47
N PRO A 508 -22.50 4.47 -4.47
CA PRO A 508 -23.95 4.52 -4.62
C PRO A 508 -24.70 3.92 -3.41
N ASP A 509 -25.80 4.52 -3.01
CA ASP A 509 -26.61 4.05 -1.86
C ASP A 509 -27.11 2.60 -2.03
N LEU A 510 -27.57 2.24 -3.22
CA LEU A 510 -28.03 0.87 -3.51
C LEU A 510 -26.89 -0.14 -3.45
N PHE A 511 -25.65 0.26 -3.82
CA PHE A 511 -24.49 -0.58 -3.65
C PHE A 511 -24.19 -0.81 -2.17
N ALA A 512 -24.25 0.23 -1.35
CA ALA A 512 -24.08 0.12 0.10
C ALA A 512 -25.08 -0.85 0.73
N GLN A 513 -26.36 -0.76 0.35
CA GLN A 513 -27.42 -1.67 0.80
C GLN A 513 -27.16 -3.11 0.35
N SER A 514 -26.71 -3.30 -0.90
CA SER A 514 -26.36 -4.62 -1.43
C SER A 514 -25.18 -5.23 -0.69
N LEU A 515 -24.13 -4.44 -0.42
CA LEU A 515 -22.96 -4.91 0.34
C LEU A 515 -23.34 -5.25 1.79
N LYS A 516 -24.23 -4.49 2.40
CA LYS A 516 -24.79 -4.79 3.74
C LYS A 516 -25.56 -6.11 3.74
N ALA A 517 -26.36 -6.39 2.72
CA ALA A 517 -27.06 -7.66 2.59
C ALA A 517 -26.08 -8.85 2.45
N VAL A 518 -25.04 -8.70 1.64
CA VAL A 518 -23.96 -9.71 1.53
C VAL A 518 -23.27 -9.92 2.87
N LYS A 519 -22.93 -8.85 3.58
CA LYS A 519 -22.33 -8.92 4.92
C LYS A 519 -23.23 -9.69 5.89
N SER A 520 -24.53 -9.38 5.91
CA SER A 520 -25.48 -10.06 6.81
C SER A 520 -25.63 -11.56 6.54
N VAL A 521 -25.40 -12.02 5.30
CA VAL A 521 -25.39 -13.44 4.94
C VAL A 521 -24.10 -14.13 5.42
N LEU A 522 -22.95 -13.49 5.21
CA LEU A 522 -21.65 -14.09 5.49
C LEU A 522 -21.22 -13.95 6.95
N ASP A 523 -21.63 -12.88 7.61
CA ASP A 523 -21.32 -12.57 8.99
C ASP A 523 -22.58 -12.07 9.73
N PRO A 524 -23.52 -12.97 10.04
CA PRO A 524 -24.81 -12.61 10.65
C PRO A 524 -24.68 -11.99 12.05
N ASN A 525 -23.56 -12.21 12.73
CA ASN A 525 -23.29 -11.66 14.06
C ASN A 525 -22.55 -10.31 14.01
N GLY A 526 -22.12 -9.84 12.83
CA GLY A 526 -21.45 -8.56 12.66
C GLY A 526 -20.06 -8.47 13.33
N VAL A 527 -19.34 -9.58 13.47
CA VAL A 527 -18.08 -9.64 14.21
C VAL A 527 -16.84 -9.36 13.37
N LEU A 528 -16.91 -9.57 12.04
CA LEU A 528 -15.75 -9.40 11.14
C LEU A 528 -15.49 -7.92 10.83
N ASN A 529 -14.32 -7.45 11.25
CA ASN A 529 -13.76 -6.12 10.99
C ASN A 529 -14.81 -4.99 10.99
N PRO A 530 -15.58 -4.84 12.07
CA PRO A 530 -16.74 -3.94 12.11
C PRO A 530 -16.32 -2.47 12.00
N GLY A 531 -17.19 -1.67 11.37
CA GLY A 531 -17.00 -0.23 11.18
C GLY A 531 -16.15 0.16 9.97
N LEU A 532 -15.78 -0.82 9.09
CA LEU A 532 -15.18 -0.54 7.79
C LEU A 532 -16.24 -0.66 6.68
N LEU A 533 -16.07 0.10 5.61
CA LEU A 533 -16.87 0.11 4.38
C LEU A 533 -18.37 0.35 4.60
N ILE A 534 -18.98 -0.31 5.55
CA ILE A 534 -20.43 -0.21 5.89
C ILE A 534 -20.62 -0.33 7.40
N ASP A 535 -21.73 0.21 7.91
CA ASP A 535 -22.22 -0.07 9.27
C ASP A 535 -23.20 -1.25 9.22
N VAL A 536 -23.10 -2.13 10.19
CA VAL A 536 -23.92 -3.35 10.30
C VAL A 536 -25.08 -3.10 11.23
#